data_cf0a3c0de017b36018f04bf79c69fb3e
#
_entry.id   cf0a3c0de017b36018f04bf79c69fb3e
#
_cell.length_a   1.000
_cell.length_b   1.000
_cell.length_c   1.000
_cell.angle_alpha   90.00
_cell.angle_beta   90.00
_cell.angle_gamma   90.00
#
_symmetry.space_group_name_H-M   'P 1'
#
loop_
_entity.id
_entity.type
_entity.pdbx_description
1 polymer ?
#
loop_
_entity_poly.entity_id
_entity_poly.type
_entity_poly.pdbx_seq_one_letter_code
_entity_poly.pdbx_strand_id
1 'polypeptide(L)'
;VAARRAQNVLGALACLAGGAQLHSRENLVDIGGEIDTPSLAEDTVTTFKTQLNGRRVVFEPHAVVLAEEPQLINSLWKQRLRWARGNVYITRRYRKVWFRPTREHRLGSFSFGIFWFSIFLLPVAMVLSSGGLIGLYFLHSSLATIFFRDTWAAAACTYVFSIGLAVQLDGRTGRRSWREAVLFPGFVSIFV
;
A
#
# COMPACT_ATOMS: atom_id res chain seq x y z
N VAL A 1 0.24 9.30 0.54
CA VAL A 1 0.19 10.27 1.66
C VAL A 1 -1.05 10.02 2.52
N ALA A 2 -2.29 10.06 1.99
CA ALA A 2 -3.52 9.91 2.77
C ALA A 2 -3.58 8.63 3.61
N ALA A 3 -3.27 7.46 3.02
CA ALA A 3 -3.27 6.19 3.73
C ALA A 3 -2.25 6.17 4.90
N ARG A 4 -1.05 6.73 4.69
CA ARG A 4 -0.04 6.81 5.77
C ARG A 4 -0.45 7.79 6.87
N ARG A 5 -1.12 8.89 6.55
CA ARG A 5 -1.70 9.79 7.56
C ARG A 5 -2.75 9.07 8.40
N ALA A 6 -3.66 8.32 7.78
CA ALA A 6 -4.65 7.53 8.51
C ALA A 6 -3.98 6.48 9.41
N GLN A 7 -3.00 5.74 8.91
CA GLN A 7 -2.23 4.77 9.69
C GLN A 7 -1.46 5.42 10.84
N ASN A 8 -0.94 6.64 10.64
CA ASN A 8 -0.28 7.41 11.70
C ASN A 8 -1.23 7.78 12.83
N VAL A 9 -2.45 8.21 12.50
CA VAL A 9 -3.50 8.50 13.50
C VAL A 9 -3.89 7.24 14.25
N LEU A 10 -3.99 6.11 13.58
CA LEU A 10 -4.30 4.81 14.18
C LEU A 10 -3.15 4.25 15.04
N GLY A 11 -1.95 4.84 14.95
CA GLY A 11 -0.76 4.36 15.65
C GLY A 11 -0.25 3.01 15.15
N ALA A 12 -0.47 2.71 13.86
CA ALA A 12 -0.07 1.45 13.23
C ALA A 12 0.33 1.70 11.77
N LEU A 13 1.59 2.03 11.54
CA LEU A 13 2.16 2.25 10.22
C LEU A 13 2.60 0.92 9.59
N ALA A 14 2.09 0.62 8.41
CA ALA A 14 2.49 -0.58 7.69
C ALA A 14 3.91 -0.46 7.13
N CYS A 15 4.28 0.72 6.63
CA CYS A 15 5.61 0.94 6.05
C CYS A 15 5.96 2.43 6.03
N LEU A 16 7.15 2.79 6.46
CA LEU A 16 7.80 4.05 6.11
C LEU A 16 8.48 3.93 4.76
N ALA A 17 8.62 5.05 4.04
CA ALA A 17 9.31 5.04 2.75
C ALA A 17 10.82 4.80 2.95
N GLY A 18 11.39 3.90 2.16
CA GLY A 18 12.82 3.61 2.20
C GLY A 18 13.73 4.76 1.77
N GLY A 19 13.17 5.78 1.08
CA GLY A 19 13.94 6.94 0.61
C GLY A 19 14.51 7.83 1.72
N ALA A 20 13.81 7.93 2.87
CA ALA A 20 14.35 8.59 4.06
C ALA A 20 13.61 8.11 5.32
N GLN A 21 14.38 7.70 6.30
CA GLN A 21 13.90 7.32 7.62
C GLN A 21 14.83 7.91 8.67
N LEU A 22 14.28 8.47 9.73
CA LEU A 22 15.04 8.95 10.87
C LEU A 22 14.80 7.99 12.05
N HIS A 23 15.86 7.46 12.61
CA HIS A 23 15.81 6.56 13.74
C HIS A 23 16.60 7.13 14.92
N SER A 24 16.10 6.96 16.14
CA SER A 24 16.92 7.20 17.32
C SER A 24 17.97 6.08 17.45
N ARG A 25 19.11 6.41 18.05
CA ARG A 25 20.18 5.44 18.27
C ARG A 25 19.71 4.26 19.13
N GLU A 26 18.91 4.54 20.15
CA GLU A 26 18.33 3.53 21.03
C GLU A 26 17.43 2.57 20.26
N ASN A 27 16.61 3.11 19.33
CA ASN A 27 15.77 2.25 18.49
C ASN A 27 16.61 1.32 17.61
N LEU A 28 17.68 1.83 17.02
CA LEU A 28 18.56 0.99 16.19
C LEU A 28 19.20 -0.14 17.01
N VAL A 29 19.64 0.14 18.25
CA VAL A 29 20.16 -0.90 19.15
C VAL A 29 19.08 -1.93 19.47
N ASP A 30 17.86 -1.50 19.82
CA ASP A 30 16.76 -2.39 20.20
C ASP A 30 16.30 -3.30 19.05
N ILE A 31 16.38 -2.86 17.80
CA ILE A 31 16.03 -3.69 16.64
C ILE A 31 17.16 -4.59 16.14
N GLY A 32 18.30 -4.58 16.83
CA GLY A 32 19.44 -5.47 16.56
C GLY A 32 20.69 -4.77 16.02
N GLY A 33 20.74 -3.43 16.08
CA GLY A 33 21.92 -2.63 15.67
C GLY A 33 22.11 -2.48 14.17
N GLU A 34 21.37 -3.24 13.36
CA GLU A 34 21.50 -3.27 11.91
C GLU A 34 20.14 -3.22 11.21
N ILE A 35 20.12 -2.59 10.03
CA ILE A 35 18.99 -2.69 9.10
C ILE A 35 19.06 -4.07 8.43
N ASP A 36 17.93 -4.76 8.34
CA ASP A 36 17.80 -6.12 7.79
C ASP A 36 18.07 -6.13 6.26
N THR A 37 19.33 -5.93 5.88
CA THR A 37 19.77 -5.80 4.47
C THR A 37 19.48 -7.01 3.59
N PRO A 38 19.39 -8.27 4.08
CA PRO A 38 18.97 -9.40 3.29
C PRO A 38 17.48 -9.37 2.89
N SER A 39 16.68 -8.53 3.56
CA SER A 39 15.26 -8.40 3.26
C SER A 39 15.04 -7.55 2.00
N LEU A 40 14.15 -8.04 1.12
CA LEU A 40 13.70 -7.28 -0.06
C LEU A 40 12.79 -6.08 0.29
N ALA A 41 12.48 -5.90 1.58
CA ALA A 41 11.61 -4.86 2.13
C ALA A 41 12.12 -4.42 3.51
N GLU A 42 13.38 -4.02 3.55
CA GLU A 42 14.12 -3.60 4.74
C GLU A 42 13.43 -2.47 5.49
N ASP A 43 12.84 -1.54 4.77
CA ASP A 43 12.08 -0.40 5.29
C ASP A 43 10.84 -0.86 6.08
N THR A 44 10.11 -1.81 5.54
CA THR A 44 8.93 -2.38 6.19
C THR A 44 9.33 -3.25 7.39
N VAL A 45 10.38 -4.06 7.28
CA VAL A 45 10.89 -4.88 8.39
C VAL A 45 11.33 -3.99 9.55
N THR A 46 12.07 -2.92 9.26
CA THR A 46 12.52 -1.96 10.26
C THR A 46 11.34 -1.27 10.93
N THR A 47 10.35 -0.84 10.14
CA THR A 47 9.10 -0.25 10.64
C THR A 47 8.36 -1.20 11.58
N PHE A 48 8.29 -2.50 11.23
CA PHE A 48 7.62 -3.51 12.06
C PHE A 48 8.40 -3.81 13.33
N LYS A 49 9.72 -4.05 13.25
CA LYS A 49 10.57 -4.30 14.43
C LYS A 49 10.43 -3.17 15.45
N THR A 50 10.50 -1.91 15.00
CA THR A 50 10.33 -0.73 15.84
C THR A 50 8.99 -0.74 16.59
N GLN A 51 7.89 -1.00 15.90
CA GLN A 51 6.57 -1.01 16.52
C GLN A 51 6.35 -2.24 17.42
N LEU A 52 6.88 -3.41 17.04
CA LEU A 52 6.78 -4.62 17.84
C LEU A 52 7.57 -4.50 19.16
N ASN A 53 8.62 -3.66 19.19
CA ASN A 53 9.35 -3.31 20.41
C ASN A 53 8.66 -2.20 21.22
N GLY A 54 7.39 -1.88 20.93
CA GLY A 54 6.61 -0.89 21.66
C GLY A 54 6.98 0.57 21.35
N ARG A 55 7.89 0.82 20.40
CA ARG A 55 8.26 2.19 20.01
C ARG A 55 7.29 2.75 18.98
N ARG A 56 7.03 4.04 19.08
CA ARG A 56 6.15 4.74 18.15
C ARG A 56 6.88 5.05 16.85
N VAL A 57 6.25 4.71 15.73
CA VAL A 57 6.65 5.14 14.39
C VAL A 57 5.70 6.23 13.92
N VAL A 58 6.24 7.32 13.39
CA VAL A 58 5.48 8.50 12.98
C VAL A 58 5.75 8.80 11.51
N PHE A 59 4.71 9.10 10.76
CA PHE A 59 4.82 9.62 9.40
C PHE A 59 4.73 11.14 9.42
N GLU A 60 5.80 11.82 8.97
CA GLU A 60 5.83 13.28 8.82
C GLU A 60 5.46 13.68 7.38
N PRO A 61 4.26 14.24 7.16
CA PRO A 61 3.78 14.55 5.81
C PRO A 61 4.49 15.72 5.13
N HIS A 62 5.20 16.56 5.90
CA HIS A 62 5.92 17.70 5.38
C HIS A 62 7.38 17.38 5.00
N ALA A 63 7.87 16.21 5.39
CA ALA A 63 9.17 15.72 4.96
C ALA A 63 9.07 15.19 3.53
N VAL A 64 9.52 15.99 2.58
CA VAL A 64 9.49 15.67 1.15
C VAL A 64 10.87 15.20 0.70
N VAL A 65 10.90 14.00 0.13
CA VAL A 65 12.10 13.42 -0.47
C VAL A 65 11.86 13.23 -1.95
N LEU A 66 12.74 13.76 -2.76
CA LEU A 66 12.75 13.55 -4.21
C LEU A 66 13.55 12.28 -4.49
N ALA A 67 12.92 11.32 -5.12
CA ALA A 67 13.53 10.07 -5.54
C ALA A 67 13.43 9.91 -7.05
N GLU A 68 14.44 9.30 -7.64
CA GLU A 68 14.41 8.95 -9.04
C GLU A 68 13.55 7.71 -9.25
N GLU A 69 12.57 7.82 -10.14
CA GLU A 69 11.65 6.72 -10.47
C GLU A 69 12.13 5.96 -11.71
N PRO A 70 11.81 4.66 -11.83
CA PRO A 70 12.16 3.88 -13.02
C PRO A 70 11.55 4.47 -14.30
N GLN A 71 12.39 4.78 -15.27
CA GLN A 71 11.96 5.36 -16.56
C GLN A 71 11.52 4.30 -17.58
N LEU A 72 11.93 3.04 -17.39
CA LEU A 72 11.61 1.94 -18.29
C LEU A 72 10.60 0.97 -17.68
N ILE A 73 9.68 0.48 -18.50
CA ILE A 73 8.65 -0.49 -18.08
C ILE A 73 9.28 -1.74 -17.44
N ASN A 74 10.37 -2.24 -18.02
CA ASN A 74 11.06 -3.42 -17.48
C ASN A 74 11.65 -3.15 -16.07
N SER A 75 12.19 -1.96 -15.83
CA SER A 75 12.71 -1.57 -14.53
C SER A 75 11.58 -1.41 -13.51
N LEU A 76 10.46 -0.83 -13.94
CA LEU A 76 9.25 -0.71 -13.12
C LEU A 76 8.69 -2.10 -12.76
N TRP A 77 8.61 -3.03 -13.72
CA TRP A 77 8.20 -4.40 -13.49
C TRP A 77 9.06 -5.12 -12.45
N LYS A 78 10.39 -5.02 -12.58
CA LYS A 78 11.34 -5.59 -11.62
C LYS A 78 11.16 -4.99 -10.23
N GLN A 79 10.95 -3.69 -10.13
CA GLN A 79 10.67 -3.00 -8.86
C GLN A 79 9.38 -3.52 -8.22
N ARG A 80 8.28 -3.62 -8.98
CA ARG A 80 6.99 -4.11 -8.49
C ARG A 80 7.05 -5.57 -8.04
N LEU A 81 7.74 -6.40 -8.81
CA LEU A 81 7.96 -7.80 -8.46
C LEU A 81 8.77 -7.94 -7.16
N ARG A 82 9.79 -7.10 -6.97
CA ARG A 82 10.55 -7.04 -5.72
C ARG A 82 9.65 -6.66 -4.55
N TRP A 83 8.81 -5.65 -4.70
CA TRP A 83 7.86 -5.23 -3.65
C TRP A 83 6.84 -6.33 -3.32
N ALA A 84 6.28 -6.97 -4.34
CA ALA A 84 5.35 -8.08 -4.13
C ALA A 84 5.98 -9.23 -3.35
N ARG A 85 7.20 -9.63 -3.73
CA ARG A 85 7.97 -10.67 -2.99
C ARG A 85 8.28 -10.24 -1.55
N GLY A 86 8.68 -8.99 -1.35
CA GLY A 86 8.91 -8.42 -0.02
C GLY A 86 7.65 -8.47 0.84
N ASN A 87 6.52 -8.09 0.28
CA ASN A 87 5.23 -8.10 0.95
C ASN A 87 4.80 -9.52 1.38
N VAL A 88 4.94 -10.51 0.48
CA VAL A 88 4.66 -11.92 0.80
C VAL A 88 5.59 -12.42 1.91
N TYR A 89 6.88 -12.09 1.83
CA TYR A 89 7.86 -12.45 2.86
C TYR A 89 7.47 -11.89 4.23
N ILE A 90 7.18 -10.61 4.33
CA ILE A 90 6.80 -9.95 5.58
C ILE A 90 5.51 -10.54 6.14
N THR A 91 4.50 -10.71 5.29
CA THR A 91 3.23 -11.27 5.69
C THR A 91 3.42 -12.67 6.30
N ARG A 92 4.28 -13.49 5.71
CA ARG A 92 4.60 -14.83 6.24
C ARG A 92 5.43 -14.77 7.54
N ARG A 93 6.46 -13.89 7.58
CA ARG A 93 7.35 -13.73 8.73
C ARG A 93 6.60 -13.29 9.98
N TYR A 94 5.69 -12.34 9.84
CA TYR A 94 4.92 -11.76 10.94
C TYR A 94 3.52 -12.35 11.10
N ARG A 95 3.27 -13.56 10.59
CA ARG A 95 1.95 -14.22 10.63
C ARG A 95 1.34 -14.34 12.03
N LYS A 96 2.15 -14.41 13.08
CA LYS A 96 1.71 -14.48 14.48
C LYS A 96 1.10 -13.16 14.99
N VAL A 97 1.40 -12.04 14.31
CA VAL A 97 0.94 -10.70 14.66
C VAL A 97 -0.40 -10.38 13.98
N TRP A 98 -0.80 -11.12 12.93
CA TRP A 98 -2.01 -10.84 12.19
C TRP A 98 -3.25 -10.88 13.08
N PHE A 99 -4.06 -9.83 12.99
CA PHE A 99 -5.30 -9.68 13.74
C PHE A 99 -5.15 -9.83 15.27
N ARG A 100 -3.93 -9.65 15.78
CA ARG A 100 -3.62 -9.76 17.21
C ARG A 100 -2.98 -8.47 17.71
N PRO A 101 -3.77 -7.39 17.90
CA PRO A 101 -3.26 -6.17 18.50
C PRO A 101 -2.92 -6.44 19.98
N THR A 102 -1.82 -5.86 20.44
CA THR A 102 -1.44 -5.86 21.85
C THR A 102 -1.56 -4.46 22.43
N ARG A 103 -1.38 -4.32 23.77
CA ARG A 103 -1.33 -3.00 24.40
C ARG A 103 -0.09 -2.21 23.99
N GLU A 104 0.98 -2.90 23.67
CA GLU A 104 2.29 -2.31 23.31
C GLU A 104 2.31 -1.81 21.87
N HIS A 105 1.61 -2.49 20.95
CA HIS A 105 1.55 -2.10 19.55
C HIS A 105 0.19 -2.40 18.92
N ARG A 106 -0.24 -1.55 18.00
CA ARG A 106 -1.48 -1.72 17.24
C ARG A 106 -1.29 -2.33 15.86
N LEU A 107 -0.06 -2.77 15.56
CA LEU A 107 0.30 -3.27 14.23
C LEU A 107 -0.56 -4.46 13.78
N GLY A 108 -0.93 -5.35 14.71
CA GLY A 108 -1.77 -6.52 14.45
C GLY A 108 -3.26 -6.22 14.27
N SER A 109 -3.69 -4.96 14.41
CA SER A 109 -5.07 -4.55 14.23
C SER A 109 -5.39 -4.28 12.74
N PHE A 110 -5.90 -3.11 12.47
CA PHE A 110 -6.44 -2.74 11.17
C PHE A 110 -5.38 -2.67 10.04
N SER A 111 -4.18 -2.15 10.34
CA SER A 111 -3.14 -1.96 9.30
C SER A 111 -2.66 -3.28 8.71
N PHE A 112 -2.51 -4.29 9.55
CA PHE A 112 -2.10 -5.61 9.08
C PHE A 112 -3.22 -6.33 8.32
N GLY A 113 -4.47 -6.13 8.73
CA GLY A 113 -5.63 -6.61 8.01
C GLY A 113 -5.73 -6.03 6.61
N ILE A 114 -5.54 -4.70 6.46
CA ILE A 114 -5.51 -4.04 5.15
C ILE A 114 -4.38 -4.58 4.27
N PHE A 115 -3.20 -4.76 4.85
CA PHE A 115 -2.04 -5.28 4.13
C PHE A 115 -2.31 -6.70 3.62
N TRP A 116 -2.82 -7.58 4.46
CA TRP A 116 -3.20 -8.94 4.10
C TRP A 116 -4.32 -8.95 3.04
N PHE A 117 -5.34 -8.11 3.19
CA PHE A 117 -6.41 -7.93 2.22
C PHE A 117 -5.87 -7.52 0.84
N SER A 118 -5.00 -6.50 0.80
CA SER A 118 -4.45 -5.98 -0.45
C SER A 118 -3.53 -6.97 -1.16
N ILE A 119 -2.80 -7.81 -0.42
CA ILE A 119 -1.81 -8.73 -1.00
C ILE A 119 -2.43 -10.06 -1.41
N PHE A 120 -3.40 -10.57 -0.67
CA PHE A 120 -3.94 -11.90 -0.91
C PHE A 120 -5.39 -11.88 -1.37
N LEU A 121 -6.27 -11.24 -0.62
CA LEU A 121 -7.70 -11.28 -0.91
C LEU A 121 -8.06 -10.53 -2.18
N LEU A 122 -7.56 -9.34 -2.35
CA LEU A 122 -7.89 -8.50 -3.51
C LEU A 122 -7.43 -9.12 -4.84
N PRO A 123 -6.20 -9.61 -5.01
CA PRO A 123 -5.79 -10.30 -6.24
C PRO A 123 -6.62 -11.55 -6.54
N VAL A 124 -6.95 -12.36 -5.52
CA VAL A 124 -7.80 -13.54 -5.70
C VAL A 124 -9.21 -13.13 -6.13
N ALA A 125 -9.79 -12.13 -5.47
CA ALA A 125 -11.10 -11.61 -5.84
C ALA A 125 -11.12 -11.04 -7.27
N MET A 126 -10.06 -10.34 -7.68
CA MET A 126 -9.92 -9.84 -9.05
C MET A 126 -9.86 -10.97 -10.09
N VAL A 127 -9.09 -12.02 -9.83
CA VAL A 127 -9.00 -13.18 -10.73
C VAL A 127 -10.35 -13.89 -10.84
N LEU A 128 -11.02 -14.14 -9.71
CA LEU A 128 -12.33 -14.78 -9.69
C LEU A 128 -13.40 -13.93 -10.38
N SER A 129 -13.43 -12.62 -10.14
CA SER A 129 -14.36 -11.70 -10.79
C SER A 129 -14.14 -11.65 -12.30
N SER A 130 -12.89 -11.57 -12.73
CA SER A 130 -12.54 -11.57 -14.16
C SER A 130 -12.92 -12.89 -14.84
N GLY A 131 -12.60 -14.02 -14.21
CA GLY A 131 -13.00 -15.34 -14.69
C GLY A 131 -14.53 -15.52 -14.75
N GLY A 132 -15.24 -15.04 -13.74
CA GLY A 132 -16.69 -15.03 -13.71
C GLY A 132 -17.31 -14.20 -14.84
N LEU A 133 -16.78 -13.00 -15.08
CA LEU A 133 -17.21 -12.13 -16.19
C LEU A 133 -16.98 -12.79 -17.55
N ILE A 134 -15.82 -13.39 -17.77
CA ILE A 134 -15.52 -14.14 -18.99
C ILE A 134 -16.51 -15.31 -19.18
N GLY A 135 -16.75 -16.07 -18.11
CA GLY A 135 -17.73 -17.17 -18.13
C GLY A 135 -19.13 -16.70 -18.50
N LEU A 136 -19.61 -15.62 -17.87
CA LEU A 136 -20.92 -15.02 -18.19
C LEU A 136 -21.02 -14.52 -19.63
N TYR A 137 -19.92 -13.98 -20.16
CA TYR A 137 -19.84 -13.53 -21.56
C TYR A 137 -20.02 -14.72 -22.52
N PHE A 138 -19.30 -15.80 -22.32
CA PHE A 138 -19.42 -17.01 -23.16
C PHE A 138 -20.79 -17.69 -23.04
N LEU A 139 -21.46 -17.56 -21.90
CA LEU A 139 -22.83 -18.04 -21.72
C LEU A 139 -23.90 -17.10 -22.32
N HIS A 140 -23.47 -16.05 -23.02
CA HIS A 140 -24.36 -15.04 -23.63
C HIS A 140 -25.38 -14.45 -22.63
N SER A 141 -24.96 -14.33 -21.37
CA SER A 141 -25.82 -13.82 -20.31
C SER A 141 -25.90 -12.29 -20.35
N SER A 142 -27.10 -11.74 -20.31
CA SER A 142 -27.31 -10.30 -20.14
C SER A 142 -26.72 -9.76 -18.82
N LEU A 143 -26.54 -10.65 -17.83
CA LEU A 143 -25.91 -10.32 -16.57
C LEU A 143 -24.43 -9.88 -16.75
N ALA A 144 -23.74 -10.41 -17.77
CA ALA A 144 -22.34 -10.00 -18.04
C ALA A 144 -22.26 -8.49 -18.30
N THR A 145 -23.15 -7.93 -19.11
CA THR A 145 -23.18 -6.50 -19.42
C THR A 145 -23.50 -5.65 -18.20
N ILE A 146 -24.46 -6.10 -17.38
CA ILE A 146 -24.85 -5.40 -16.15
C ILE A 146 -23.69 -5.39 -15.17
N PHE A 147 -23.09 -6.56 -14.89
CA PHE A 147 -21.95 -6.67 -14.00
C PHE A 147 -20.74 -5.86 -14.46
N PHE A 148 -20.45 -5.88 -15.76
CA PHE A 148 -19.35 -5.09 -16.32
C PHE A 148 -19.60 -3.60 -16.13
N ARG A 149 -20.79 -3.11 -16.49
CA ARG A 149 -21.16 -1.70 -16.33
C ARG A 149 -21.09 -1.27 -14.86
N ASP A 150 -21.66 -2.06 -13.96
CA ASP A 150 -21.76 -1.68 -12.55
C ASP A 150 -20.39 -1.74 -11.85
N THR A 151 -19.55 -2.70 -12.21
CA THR A 151 -18.17 -2.79 -11.72
C THR A 151 -17.35 -1.59 -12.18
N TRP A 152 -17.47 -1.20 -13.47
CA TRP A 152 -16.79 -0.03 -14.00
C TRP A 152 -17.30 1.27 -13.38
N ALA A 153 -18.60 1.41 -13.19
CA ALA A 153 -19.19 2.56 -12.52
C ALA A 153 -18.67 2.70 -11.07
N ALA A 154 -18.68 1.60 -10.32
CA ALA A 154 -18.16 1.57 -8.95
C ALA A 154 -16.67 1.91 -8.90
N ALA A 155 -15.86 1.34 -9.80
CA ALA A 155 -14.44 1.66 -9.92
C ALA A 155 -14.23 3.15 -10.24
N ALA A 156 -14.93 3.69 -11.22
CA ALA A 156 -14.85 5.11 -11.60
C ALA A 156 -15.21 6.03 -10.41
N CYS A 157 -16.31 5.75 -9.72
CA CYS A 157 -16.71 6.51 -8.52
C CYS A 157 -15.65 6.45 -7.42
N THR A 158 -15.08 5.28 -7.15
CA THR A 158 -14.01 5.09 -6.17
C THR A 158 -12.76 5.88 -6.55
N TYR A 159 -12.39 5.88 -7.83
CA TYR A 159 -11.27 6.66 -8.34
C TYR A 159 -11.48 8.16 -8.18
N VAL A 160 -12.64 8.67 -8.63
CA VAL A 160 -12.96 10.10 -8.52
C VAL A 160 -12.94 10.55 -7.06
N PHE A 161 -13.55 9.76 -6.17
CA PHE A 161 -13.53 10.03 -4.74
C PHE A 161 -12.10 10.04 -4.17
N SER A 162 -11.28 9.05 -4.51
CA SER A 162 -9.90 8.93 -4.04
C SER A 162 -9.03 10.09 -4.53
N ILE A 163 -9.21 10.52 -5.79
CA ILE A 163 -8.51 11.68 -6.35
C ILE A 163 -8.95 12.96 -5.66
N GLY A 164 -10.27 13.18 -5.50
CA GLY A 164 -10.80 14.34 -4.80
C GLY A 164 -10.24 14.44 -3.37
N LEU A 165 -10.23 13.33 -2.65
CA LEU A 165 -9.66 13.24 -1.31
C LEU A 165 -8.15 13.52 -1.31
N ALA A 166 -7.40 12.95 -2.24
CA ALA A 166 -5.96 13.17 -2.36
C ALA A 166 -5.63 14.64 -2.66
N VAL A 167 -6.35 15.27 -3.58
CA VAL A 167 -6.19 16.70 -3.90
C VAL A 167 -6.51 17.58 -2.70
N GLN A 168 -7.59 17.30 -1.96
CA GLN A 168 -7.93 18.03 -0.75
C GLN A 168 -6.87 17.92 0.34
N LEU A 169 -6.33 16.72 0.55
CA LEU A 169 -5.33 16.48 1.58
C LEU A 169 -3.94 17.02 1.23
N ASP A 170 -3.58 17.02 -0.07
CA ASP A 170 -2.30 17.52 -0.56
C ASP A 170 -2.32 19.00 -0.97
N GLY A 171 -3.50 19.62 -1.04
CA GLY A 171 -3.71 20.98 -1.56
C GLY A 171 -2.95 22.11 -0.87
N ARG A 172 -2.23 21.83 0.24
CA ARG A 172 -1.36 22.80 0.95
C ARG A 172 0.12 22.61 0.67
N THR A 173 0.55 21.49 0.10
CA THR A 173 1.97 21.14 -0.08
C THR A 173 2.39 20.89 -1.52
N GLY A 174 1.45 20.70 -2.44
CA GLY A 174 1.76 20.34 -3.82
C GLY A 174 1.12 21.29 -4.83
N ARG A 175 1.92 21.87 -5.70
CA ARG A 175 1.46 22.53 -6.94
C ARG A 175 0.98 21.49 -7.97
N ARG A 176 0.18 20.51 -7.54
CA ARG A 176 -0.35 19.51 -8.47
C ARG A 176 -1.54 20.10 -9.21
N SER A 177 -1.43 20.13 -10.54
CA SER A 177 -2.53 20.58 -11.39
C SER A 177 -3.62 19.51 -11.45
N TRP A 178 -4.87 19.92 -11.61
CA TRP A 178 -5.99 19.01 -11.87
C TRP A 178 -5.74 18.09 -13.08
N ARG A 179 -4.89 18.53 -14.03
CA ARG A 179 -4.48 17.71 -15.17
C ARG A 179 -3.73 16.45 -14.74
N GLU A 180 -2.82 16.55 -13.78
CA GLU A 180 -2.10 15.40 -13.22
C GLU A 180 -3.05 14.46 -12.47
N ALA A 181 -4.00 15.01 -11.73
CA ALA A 181 -5.01 14.23 -11.01
C ALA A 181 -5.91 13.45 -11.98
N VAL A 182 -6.27 14.01 -13.12
CA VAL A 182 -7.10 13.34 -14.13
C VAL A 182 -6.32 12.28 -14.93
N LEU A 183 -5.03 12.53 -15.20
CA LEU A 183 -4.18 11.57 -15.91
C LEU A 183 -3.72 10.42 -15.02
N PHE A 184 -3.64 10.64 -13.71
CA PHE A 184 -3.19 9.65 -12.74
C PHE A 184 -4.00 8.33 -12.76
N PRO A 185 -5.33 8.31 -12.88
CA PRO A 185 -6.10 7.07 -12.98
C PRO A 185 -5.72 6.21 -14.18
N GLY A 186 -5.51 6.85 -15.33
CA GLY A 186 -5.04 6.13 -16.53
C GLY A 186 -3.68 5.50 -16.31
N PHE A 187 -2.77 6.23 -15.70
CA PHE A 187 -1.44 5.75 -15.36
C PHE A 187 -1.51 4.58 -14.35
N VAL A 188 -2.27 4.71 -13.28
CA VAL A 188 -2.42 3.67 -12.25
C VAL A 188 -3.08 2.42 -12.81
N SER A 189 -4.08 2.55 -13.69
CA SER A 189 -4.75 1.41 -14.31
C SER A 189 -3.83 0.57 -15.20
N ILE A 190 -2.76 1.17 -15.72
CA ILE A 190 -1.76 0.47 -16.55
C ILE A 190 -0.66 -0.16 -15.67
N PHE A 191 -0.37 0.42 -14.48
CA PHE A 191 0.83 0.10 -13.70
C PHE A 191 0.56 -0.50 -12.30
N VAL A 192 -0.67 -0.66 -11.90
CA VAL A 192 -1.08 -1.35 -10.67
C VAL A 192 -1.69 -2.68 -10.96
#